data_0f349342eaedb21efaa16970aff0c7df
#
_entry.id   0f349342eaedb21efaa16970aff0c7df
#
_cell.length_a   1.000
_cell.length_b   1.000
_cell.length_c   1.000
_cell.angle_alpha   90.00
_cell.angle_beta   90.00
_cell.angle_gamma   90.00
#
_symmetry.space_group_name_H-M   'P 1'
#
loop_
_entity.id
_entity.type
_entity.pdbx_description
1 polymer ?
#
loop_
_entity_poly.entity_id
_entity_poly.type
_entity_poly.pdbx_seq_one_letter_code
_entity_poly.pdbx_strand_id
1 'polypeptide(L)'
;MDINPEKMKKLKEGLQLPTGDTHELKQSVKKIVVKPVMSNDQIKAREGTYFDDKGITIYDEDVDIYGKDPATGSEKLLAKLRKNVLPKDLIEKGWEAYYITAAPSRNRGAAAGPIDAKGAYWKKRKPTDITKWSAREVLNGKVSKMRVNNNVFSSVLGYFEQTPFMGLPCRLTSYTQKYFKYYKHGIPFIEEINNAFKTLIPDNYKQQYKVAAAKPMYQIGDTAFSSVTINRNFRTALHQDAGDFRQGFGNLSVIERGKYHGGYTMFPQ
;
A
#
# COMPACT_ATOMS: atom_id res chain seq x y z
N MET A 1 -6.80 -21.45 8.56
CA MET A 1 -6.92 -22.00 7.18
C MET A 1 -5.53 -22.39 6.71
N ASP A 2 -5.38 -23.57 6.18
CA ASP A 2 -4.12 -24.01 5.58
C ASP A 2 -4.01 -23.54 4.15
N ILE A 3 -2.78 -23.32 3.69
CA ILE A 3 -2.50 -23.07 2.28
C ILE A 3 -2.85 -24.35 1.53
N ASN A 4 -3.89 -24.30 0.68
CA ASN A 4 -4.31 -25.44 -0.11
C ASN A 4 -3.55 -25.48 -1.43
N PRO A 5 -2.65 -26.46 -1.66
CA PRO A 5 -1.80 -26.54 -2.84
C PRO A 5 -2.60 -26.64 -4.15
N GLU A 6 -3.69 -27.41 -4.17
CA GLU A 6 -4.50 -27.58 -5.38
C GLU A 6 -5.22 -26.30 -5.78
N LYS A 7 -5.75 -25.55 -4.79
CA LYS A 7 -6.34 -24.25 -5.03
C LYS A 7 -5.33 -23.27 -5.57
N MET A 8 -4.11 -23.28 -5.03
CA MET A 8 -3.01 -22.44 -5.52
C MET A 8 -2.62 -22.82 -6.93
N LYS A 9 -2.50 -24.11 -7.24
CA LYS A 9 -2.21 -24.59 -8.60
C LYS A 9 -3.24 -24.09 -9.61
N LYS A 10 -4.52 -24.27 -9.33
CA LYS A 10 -5.60 -23.77 -10.21
C LYS A 10 -5.57 -22.26 -10.43
N LEU A 11 -5.24 -21.48 -9.37
CA LEU A 11 -5.12 -20.03 -9.50
C LEU A 11 -3.91 -19.62 -10.36
N LYS A 12 -2.83 -20.39 -10.33
CA LYS A 12 -1.62 -20.14 -11.12
C LYS A 12 -1.78 -20.49 -12.60
N GLU A 13 -2.58 -21.50 -12.94
CA GLU A 13 -2.76 -22.00 -14.31
C GLU A 13 -3.22 -20.95 -15.32
N GLY A 14 -3.94 -19.91 -14.87
CA GLY A 14 -4.39 -18.79 -15.71
C GLY A 14 -3.55 -17.51 -15.62
N LEU A 15 -2.53 -17.49 -14.77
CA LEU A 15 -1.81 -16.26 -14.42
C LEU A 15 -0.29 -16.48 -14.53
N GLN A 16 0.28 -16.07 -15.66
CA GLN A 16 1.72 -16.14 -15.86
C GLN A 16 2.46 -15.09 -15.02
N LEU A 17 3.61 -15.49 -14.46
CA LEU A 17 4.57 -14.53 -13.88
C LEU A 17 5.18 -13.66 -14.98
N PRO A 18 5.66 -12.46 -14.66
CA PRO A 18 6.47 -11.67 -15.55
C PRO A 18 7.68 -12.48 -16.05
N THR A 19 7.96 -12.39 -17.34
CA THR A 19 9.02 -13.17 -17.99
C THR A 19 10.41 -12.56 -17.86
N GLY A 20 10.52 -11.32 -17.35
CA GLY A 20 11.79 -10.61 -17.19
C GLY A 20 12.73 -11.28 -16.19
N ASP A 21 14.04 -11.17 -16.43
CA ASP A 21 15.07 -11.62 -15.49
C ASP A 21 15.12 -10.67 -14.27
N THR A 22 15.52 -11.24 -13.12
CA THR A 22 15.80 -10.42 -11.94
C THR A 22 17.12 -9.68 -12.18
N HIS A 23 17.09 -8.35 -12.00
CA HIS A 23 18.27 -7.50 -12.15
C HIS A 23 18.90 -7.19 -10.80
N GLU A 24 20.17 -6.81 -10.83
CA GLU A 24 20.87 -6.33 -9.65
C GLU A 24 20.24 -5.02 -9.15
N LEU A 25 20.01 -4.95 -7.83
CA LEU A 25 19.51 -3.75 -7.18
C LEU A 25 20.59 -2.68 -7.10
N LYS A 26 20.53 -1.67 -7.96
CA LYS A 26 21.47 -0.53 -7.95
C LYS A 26 20.97 0.57 -7.02
N GLN A 27 21.82 1.01 -6.11
CA GLN A 27 21.50 2.10 -5.16
C GLN A 27 21.19 3.41 -5.89
N SER A 28 21.94 3.73 -6.93
CA SER A 28 21.79 4.94 -7.74
C SER A 28 21.71 4.61 -9.22
N VAL A 29 20.82 5.30 -9.91
CA VAL A 29 20.57 5.16 -11.35
C VAL A 29 20.34 6.55 -11.96
N LYS A 30 19.75 6.63 -13.15
CA LYS A 30 19.41 7.88 -13.82
C LYS A 30 18.63 8.80 -12.89
N LYS A 31 19.15 10.00 -12.64
CA LYS A 31 18.51 11.04 -11.85
C LYS A 31 17.59 11.88 -12.74
N ILE A 32 16.39 12.10 -12.26
CA ILE A 32 15.39 13.00 -12.89
C ILE A 32 14.97 14.04 -11.86
N VAL A 33 14.97 15.30 -12.26
CA VAL A 33 14.48 16.39 -11.41
C VAL A 33 13.14 16.88 -11.96
N VAL A 34 12.10 16.76 -11.15
CA VAL A 34 10.74 17.17 -11.50
C VAL A 34 10.38 18.50 -10.82
N LYS A 35 9.46 19.21 -11.45
CA LYS A 35 8.86 20.41 -10.88
C LYS A 35 7.44 20.07 -10.41
N PRO A 36 6.99 20.59 -9.27
CA PRO A 36 5.60 20.46 -8.85
C PRO A 36 4.64 21.01 -9.92
N VAL A 37 3.62 20.20 -10.24
CA VAL A 37 2.55 20.62 -11.18
C VAL A 37 1.30 21.11 -10.46
N MET A 38 1.20 20.86 -9.15
CA MET A 38 0.08 21.25 -8.29
C MET A 38 0.61 21.77 -6.95
N SER A 39 -0.07 22.77 -6.39
CA SER A 39 0.20 23.19 -5.01
C SER A 39 -0.36 22.19 -4.00
N ASN A 40 0.13 22.24 -2.76
CA ASN A 40 -0.38 21.39 -1.67
C ASN A 40 -1.88 21.60 -1.44
N ASP A 41 -2.40 22.82 -1.58
CA ASP A 41 -3.84 23.11 -1.42
C ASP A 41 -4.67 22.49 -2.55
N GLN A 42 -4.17 22.54 -3.79
CA GLN A 42 -4.80 21.88 -4.93
C GLN A 42 -4.83 20.36 -4.75
N ILE A 43 -3.75 19.76 -4.26
CA ILE A 43 -3.66 18.33 -3.94
C ILE A 43 -4.67 17.97 -2.85
N LYS A 44 -4.68 18.70 -1.74
CA LYS A 44 -5.61 18.50 -0.63
C LYS A 44 -7.08 18.61 -1.06
N ALA A 45 -7.40 19.57 -1.93
CA ALA A 45 -8.75 19.72 -2.48
C ALA A 45 -9.20 18.52 -3.34
N ARG A 46 -8.26 17.75 -3.88
CA ARG A 46 -8.51 16.56 -4.70
C ARG A 46 -8.44 15.24 -3.94
N GLU A 47 -8.22 15.26 -2.64
CA GLU A 47 -8.20 14.06 -1.81
C GLU A 47 -9.47 13.21 -2.03
N GLY A 48 -9.31 11.90 -2.18
CA GLY A 48 -10.37 10.96 -2.48
C GLY A 48 -10.86 10.96 -3.93
N THR A 49 -10.20 11.68 -4.85
CA THR A 49 -10.50 11.64 -6.28
C THR A 49 -9.49 10.79 -7.04
N TYR A 50 -9.89 10.28 -8.20
CA TYR A 50 -8.99 9.56 -9.10
C TYR A 50 -8.29 10.54 -10.05
N PHE A 51 -7.06 10.20 -10.42
CA PHE A 51 -6.35 10.82 -11.53
C PHE A 51 -6.37 9.89 -12.73
N ASP A 52 -6.36 10.46 -13.94
CA ASP A 52 -6.07 9.75 -15.17
C ASP A 52 -4.61 10.01 -15.58
N ASP A 53 -4.15 9.28 -16.56
CA ASP A 53 -2.77 9.36 -17.07
C ASP A 53 -2.58 10.39 -18.19
N LYS A 54 -3.60 11.20 -18.49
CA LYS A 54 -3.53 12.21 -19.55
C LYS A 54 -2.59 13.35 -19.16
N GLY A 55 -1.61 13.60 -20.02
CA GLY A 55 -0.63 14.68 -19.83
C GLY A 55 0.40 14.42 -18.73
N ILE A 56 0.54 13.17 -18.28
CA ILE A 56 1.51 12.76 -17.26
C ILE A 56 2.69 12.06 -17.92
N THR A 57 3.89 12.38 -17.46
CA THR A 57 5.09 11.64 -17.86
C THR A 57 5.14 10.31 -17.12
N ILE A 58 5.16 9.22 -17.89
CA ILE A 58 5.27 7.86 -17.34
C ILE A 58 6.73 7.44 -17.40
N TYR A 59 7.27 7.01 -16.27
CA TYR A 59 8.58 6.40 -16.15
C TYR A 59 8.42 4.89 -16.00
N ASP A 60 8.92 4.14 -16.96
CA ASP A 60 8.89 2.67 -16.99
C ASP A 60 10.29 2.06 -16.98
N GLU A 61 11.23 2.77 -16.39
CA GLU A 61 12.63 2.38 -16.24
C GLU A 61 13.12 2.66 -14.81
N ASP A 62 14.29 2.13 -14.46
CA ASP A 62 14.93 2.44 -13.18
C ASP A 62 15.29 3.93 -13.12
N VAL A 63 14.73 4.67 -12.15
CA VAL A 63 14.96 6.11 -12.00
C VAL A 63 15.01 6.53 -10.52
N ASP A 64 15.80 7.58 -10.26
CA ASP A 64 15.83 8.32 -9.01
C ASP A 64 15.17 9.69 -9.24
N ILE A 65 14.02 9.94 -8.62
CA ILE A 65 13.19 11.14 -8.82
C ILE A 65 13.42 12.13 -7.69
N TYR A 66 13.82 13.34 -8.07
CA TYR A 66 14.05 14.45 -7.16
C TYR A 66 13.07 15.59 -7.45
N GLY A 67 12.57 16.22 -6.40
CA GLY A 67 11.87 17.50 -6.50
C GLY A 67 12.82 18.65 -6.24
N LYS A 68 12.59 19.78 -6.90
CA LYS A 68 13.32 21.02 -6.66
C LYS A 68 12.48 21.96 -5.82
N ASP A 69 13.01 22.37 -4.68
CA ASP A 69 12.38 23.40 -3.85
C ASP A 69 12.39 24.74 -4.59
N PRO A 70 11.24 25.33 -4.87
CA PRO A 70 11.18 26.58 -5.64
C PRO A 70 11.78 27.79 -4.91
N ALA A 71 11.82 27.77 -3.57
CA ALA A 71 12.33 28.88 -2.77
C ALA A 71 13.86 28.85 -2.63
N THR A 72 14.43 27.65 -2.39
CA THR A 72 15.86 27.47 -2.11
C THR A 72 16.65 26.93 -3.30
N GLY A 73 15.96 26.36 -4.29
CA GLY A 73 16.58 25.66 -5.41
C GLY A 73 17.20 24.32 -5.03
N SER A 74 17.11 23.91 -3.75
CA SER A 74 17.63 22.63 -3.28
C SER A 74 16.85 21.44 -3.83
N GLU A 75 17.53 20.32 -4.03
CA GLU A 75 16.92 19.12 -4.55
C GLU A 75 16.70 18.10 -3.40
N LYS A 76 15.51 17.54 -3.36
CA LYS A 76 15.12 16.52 -2.38
C LYS A 76 14.69 15.26 -3.10
N LEU A 77 15.20 14.10 -2.66
CA LEU A 77 14.74 12.80 -3.13
C LEU A 77 13.25 12.63 -2.80
N LEU A 78 12.44 12.32 -3.83
CA LEU A 78 11.02 12.05 -3.71
C LEU A 78 10.72 10.56 -3.82
N ALA A 79 11.32 9.87 -4.79
CA ALA A 79 11.10 8.45 -5.02
C ALA A 79 12.28 7.79 -5.72
N LYS A 80 12.42 6.48 -5.54
CA LYS A 80 13.28 5.61 -6.34
C LYS A 80 12.41 4.50 -6.92
N LEU A 81 12.43 4.34 -8.24
CA LEU A 81 11.77 3.24 -8.94
C LEU A 81 12.83 2.21 -9.37
N ARG A 82 12.56 0.95 -9.08
CA ARG A 82 13.39 -0.19 -9.54
C ARG A 82 12.46 -1.28 -10.05
N LYS A 83 12.78 -1.81 -11.20
CA LYS A 83 12.00 -2.88 -11.86
C LYS A 83 12.73 -4.21 -11.75
N ASN A 84 11.98 -5.28 -11.55
CA ASN A 84 12.47 -6.66 -11.59
C ASN A 84 13.70 -6.93 -10.68
N VAL A 85 13.75 -6.28 -9.50
CA VAL A 85 14.89 -6.40 -8.57
C VAL A 85 14.63 -7.38 -7.42
N LEU A 86 13.40 -7.82 -7.23
CA LEU A 86 13.07 -8.80 -6.20
C LEU A 86 13.19 -10.24 -6.75
N PRO A 87 13.73 -11.18 -5.97
CA PRO A 87 13.83 -12.60 -6.37
C PRO A 87 12.47 -13.21 -6.69
N LYS A 88 12.40 -13.96 -7.79
CA LYS A 88 11.14 -14.54 -8.30
C LYS A 88 10.47 -15.48 -7.30
N ASP A 89 11.25 -16.27 -6.58
CA ASP A 89 10.73 -17.19 -5.55
C ASP A 89 10.09 -16.44 -4.36
N LEU A 90 10.64 -15.28 -3.99
CA LEU A 90 10.08 -14.43 -2.94
C LEU A 90 8.82 -13.70 -3.42
N ILE A 91 8.80 -13.21 -4.68
CA ILE A 91 7.58 -12.68 -5.31
C ILE A 91 6.48 -13.75 -5.30
N GLU A 92 6.82 -15.00 -5.62
CA GLU A 92 5.89 -16.12 -5.61
C GLU A 92 5.30 -16.38 -4.22
N LYS A 93 6.15 -16.40 -3.18
CA LYS A 93 5.70 -16.53 -1.78
C LYS A 93 4.78 -15.38 -1.36
N GLY A 94 5.12 -14.15 -1.76
CA GLY A 94 4.27 -12.98 -1.52
C GLY A 94 2.91 -13.11 -2.20
N TRP A 95 2.88 -13.55 -3.45
CA TRP A 95 1.63 -13.75 -4.18
C TRP A 95 0.78 -14.85 -3.55
N GLU A 96 1.36 -16.01 -3.24
CA GLU A 96 0.68 -17.12 -2.56
C GLU A 96 0.08 -16.70 -1.23
N ALA A 97 0.83 -15.91 -0.47
CA ALA A 97 0.37 -15.42 0.82
C ALA A 97 -0.80 -14.43 0.70
N TYR A 98 -0.73 -13.50 -0.26
CA TYR A 98 -1.54 -12.29 -0.18
C TYR A 98 -2.66 -12.21 -1.21
N TYR A 99 -2.54 -12.85 -2.37
CA TYR A 99 -3.54 -12.73 -3.42
C TYR A 99 -4.93 -13.25 -2.99
N ILE A 100 -4.98 -14.46 -2.41
CA ILE A 100 -6.26 -15.08 -2.02
C ILE A 100 -6.80 -14.59 -0.69
N THR A 101 -5.94 -14.02 0.14
CA THR A 101 -6.29 -13.55 1.49
C THR A 101 -6.67 -12.09 1.54
N ALA A 102 -6.36 -11.32 0.49
CA ALA A 102 -6.85 -9.94 0.38
C ALA A 102 -8.38 -9.92 0.45
N ALA A 103 -8.92 -9.33 1.50
CA ALA A 103 -10.35 -9.33 1.80
C ALA A 103 -10.97 -7.96 1.48
N PRO A 104 -12.28 -7.92 1.16
CA PRO A 104 -12.99 -6.67 1.01
C PRO A 104 -13.02 -5.86 2.32
N SER A 105 -12.78 -4.56 2.22
CA SER A 105 -12.80 -3.61 3.33
C SER A 105 -13.57 -2.34 2.97
N ARG A 106 -14.22 -1.71 3.95
CA ARG A 106 -14.94 -0.43 3.80
C ARG A 106 -14.39 0.67 4.71
N ASN A 107 -13.16 0.54 5.17
CA ASN A 107 -12.53 1.50 6.08
C ASN A 107 -11.19 2.03 5.53
N ARG A 108 -11.05 2.14 4.20
CA ARG A 108 -9.81 2.58 3.55
C ARG A 108 -9.74 4.10 3.33
N GLY A 109 -10.61 4.87 3.98
CA GLY A 109 -10.56 6.33 3.92
C GLY A 109 -10.67 6.88 2.50
N ALA A 110 -9.95 7.94 2.23
CA ALA A 110 -9.90 8.61 0.93
C ALA A 110 -9.37 7.69 -0.18
N ALA A 111 -8.48 6.75 0.13
CA ALA A 111 -7.93 5.80 -0.83
C ALA A 111 -9.01 4.99 -1.56
N ALA A 112 -10.17 4.75 -0.92
CA ALA A 112 -11.28 4.01 -1.53
C ALA A 112 -12.04 4.79 -2.61
N GLY A 113 -11.72 6.07 -2.81
CA GLY A 113 -12.32 6.91 -3.84
C GLY A 113 -13.73 7.40 -3.52
N PRO A 114 -14.35 8.15 -4.44
CA PRO A 114 -15.69 8.72 -4.26
C PRO A 114 -16.74 7.65 -3.99
N ILE A 115 -17.68 7.93 -3.10
CA ILE A 115 -18.79 7.03 -2.79
C ILE A 115 -19.76 6.97 -3.98
N ASP A 116 -20.01 5.77 -4.46
CA ASP A 116 -21.15 5.50 -5.35
C ASP A 116 -22.43 5.30 -4.52
N ALA A 117 -23.09 6.39 -4.19
CA ALA A 117 -24.33 6.36 -3.41
C ALA A 117 -25.48 5.62 -4.10
N LYS A 118 -25.43 5.47 -5.44
CA LYS A 118 -26.42 4.72 -6.24
C LYS A 118 -26.09 3.23 -6.28
N GLY A 119 -24.88 2.82 -5.87
CA GLY A 119 -24.47 1.42 -5.83
C GLY A 119 -25.37 0.56 -4.94
N ALA A 120 -25.49 -0.71 -5.29
CA ALA A 120 -26.41 -1.67 -4.64
C ALA A 120 -26.24 -1.71 -3.10
N TYR A 121 -25.03 -1.55 -2.60
CA TYR A 121 -24.75 -1.52 -1.18
C TYR A 121 -25.43 -0.33 -0.48
N TRP A 122 -25.21 0.90 -0.98
CA TRP A 122 -25.73 2.12 -0.37
C TRP A 122 -27.21 2.33 -0.61
N LYS A 123 -27.71 1.90 -1.78
CA LYS A 123 -29.15 1.96 -2.12
C LYS A 123 -30.02 1.29 -1.04
N LYS A 124 -29.58 0.17 -0.47
CA LYS A 124 -30.28 -0.55 0.60
C LYS A 124 -30.12 0.10 1.98
N ARG A 125 -29.04 0.84 2.22
CA ARG A 125 -28.66 1.36 3.56
C ARG A 125 -28.97 2.82 3.77
N LYS A 126 -29.30 3.57 2.72
CA LYS A 126 -29.70 4.98 2.78
C LYS A 126 -28.74 5.80 3.67
N PRO A 127 -27.50 6.04 3.27
CA PRO A 127 -26.56 6.80 4.07
C PRO A 127 -27.07 8.22 4.31
N THR A 128 -26.97 8.72 5.53
CA THR A 128 -27.47 10.04 5.94
C THR A 128 -26.40 11.12 5.96
N ASP A 129 -25.13 10.75 5.88
CA ASP A 129 -23.98 11.67 5.85
C ASP A 129 -23.00 11.17 4.79
N ILE A 130 -23.06 11.75 3.61
CA ILE A 130 -22.18 11.43 2.49
C ILE A 130 -21.19 12.56 2.28
N THR A 131 -19.90 12.22 2.34
CA THR A 131 -18.81 13.09 1.87
C THR A 131 -18.32 12.60 0.50
N LYS A 132 -17.39 13.32 -0.11
CA LYS A 132 -16.86 12.92 -1.42
C LYS A 132 -16.26 11.50 -1.45
N TRP A 133 -15.83 10.93 -0.32
CA TRP A 133 -15.21 9.61 -0.24
C TRP A 133 -15.65 8.78 0.98
N SER A 134 -16.62 9.23 1.79
CA SER A 134 -17.12 8.45 2.92
C SER A 134 -18.59 8.73 3.22
N ALA A 135 -19.27 7.78 3.88
CA ALA A 135 -20.65 7.89 4.31
C ALA A 135 -20.89 7.27 5.70
N ARG A 136 -21.93 7.69 6.40
CA ARG A 136 -22.44 7.02 7.59
C ARG A 136 -23.47 5.97 7.20
N GLU A 137 -23.34 4.78 7.75
CA GLU A 137 -24.28 3.69 7.52
C GLU A 137 -25.51 3.84 8.43
N VAL A 138 -26.69 3.57 7.90
CA VAL A 138 -27.94 3.48 8.68
C VAL A 138 -28.29 2.00 8.86
N LEU A 139 -28.28 1.55 10.12
CA LEU A 139 -28.65 0.19 10.48
C LEU A 139 -29.86 0.23 11.42
N ASN A 140 -30.98 -0.43 11.03
CA ASN A 140 -32.21 -0.49 11.83
C ASN A 140 -32.71 0.89 12.27
N GLY A 141 -32.69 1.88 11.38
CA GLY A 141 -33.12 3.25 11.66
C GLY A 141 -32.11 4.09 12.48
N LYS A 142 -30.98 3.52 12.91
CA LYS A 142 -29.95 4.22 13.67
C LYS A 142 -28.75 4.53 12.78
N VAL A 143 -28.25 5.76 12.86
CA VAL A 143 -27.05 6.21 12.16
C VAL A 143 -25.82 5.70 12.88
N SER A 144 -24.93 4.98 12.16
CA SER A 144 -23.65 4.54 12.69
C SER A 144 -22.77 5.73 13.07
N LYS A 145 -22.03 5.63 14.18
CA LYS A 145 -20.98 6.60 14.55
C LYS A 145 -19.76 6.50 13.61
N MET A 146 -19.55 5.34 12.98
CA MET A 146 -18.41 5.12 12.09
C MET A 146 -18.75 5.50 10.66
N ARG A 147 -17.80 6.15 10.01
CA ARG A 147 -17.84 6.35 8.55
C ARG A 147 -17.32 5.10 7.87
N VAL A 148 -17.91 4.77 6.74
CA VAL A 148 -17.50 3.66 5.88
C VAL A 148 -17.32 4.14 4.45
N ASN A 149 -16.45 3.47 3.72
CA ASN A 149 -16.08 3.80 2.35
C ASN A 149 -16.59 2.76 1.36
N ASN A 150 -16.25 2.92 0.10
CA ASN A 150 -16.47 1.87 -0.89
C ASN A 150 -15.84 0.54 -0.46
N ASN A 151 -16.46 -0.56 -0.87
CA ASN A 151 -15.93 -1.89 -0.63
C ASN A 151 -14.81 -2.20 -1.61
N VAL A 152 -13.58 -2.26 -1.14
CA VAL A 152 -12.38 -2.49 -1.94
C VAL A 152 -11.57 -3.65 -1.38
N PHE A 153 -10.85 -4.38 -2.25
CA PHE A 153 -9.97 -5.45 -1.82
C PHE A 153 -8.66 -4.88 -1.26
N SER A 154 -8.68 -4.60 0.03
CA SER A 154 -7.55 -4.06 0.75
C SER A 154 -7.54 -4.61 2.17
N SER A 155 -6.39 -5.10 2.60
CA SER A 155 -6.18 -5.65 3.93
C SER A 155 -4.90 -5.11 4.54
N VAL A 156 -4.88 -4.95 5.86
CA VAL A 156 -3.68 -4.58 6.61
C VAL A 156 -3.23 -5.78 7.42
N LEU A 157 -2.00 -6.20 7.23
CA LEU A 157 -1.34 -7.22 8.05
C LEU A 157 -0.33 -6.59 9.02
N GLY A 158 0.08 -7.34 10.02
CA GLY A 158 1.02 -6.91 11.04
C GLY A 158 0.33 -6.54 12.36
N TYR A 159 0.76 -5.45 12.96
CA TYR A 159 0.42 -5.07 14.32
C TYR A 159 -0.15 -3.66 14.38
N PHE A 160 -1.07 -3.45 15.31
CA PHE A 160 -1.61 -2.14 15.68
C PHE A 160 -1.34 -1.85 17.16
N GLU A 161 -1.48 -0.59 17.51
CA GLU A 161 -1.48 -0.15 18.90
C GLU A 161 -2.50 -0.94 19.73
N GLN A 162 -2.20 -1.13 21.01
CA GLN A 162 -3.17 -1.65 21.96
C GLN A 162 -4.38 -0.71 22.06
N THR A 163 -5.53 -1.28 22.33
CA THR A 163 -6.68 -0.48 22.78
C THR A 163 -6.61 -0.26 24.29
N PRO A 164 -7.21 0.81 24.84
CA PRO A 164 -7.12 1.14 26.28
C PRO A 164 -7.54 0.02 27.23
N PHE A 165 -8.31 -0.96 26.75
CA PHE A 165 -8.84 -2.06 27.56
C PHE A 165 -8.12 -3.38 27.39
N MET A 166 -7.04 -3.42 26.60
CA MET A 166 -6.25 -4.63 26.38
C MET A 166 -4.99 -4.59 27.25
N GLY A 167 -4.77 -5.61 28.06
CA GLY A 167 -3.54 -5.78 28.85
C GLY A 167 -2.31 -6.18 28.05
N LEU A 168 -2.35 -6.06 26.70
CA LEU A 168 -1.27 -6.43 25.79
C LEU A 168 -0.59 -5.19 25.21
N PRO A 169 0.74 -5.23 24.96
CA PRO A 169 1.48 -4.08 24.42
C PRO A 169 1.10 -3.72 22.99
N CYS A 170 0.59 -4.67 22.22
CA CYS A 170 0.10 -4.47 20.85
C CYS A 170 -1.04 -5.45 20.54
N ARG A 171 -1.71 -5.26 19.42
CA ARG A 171 -2.71 -6.19 18.89
C ARG A 171 -2.41 -6.57 17.46
N LEU A 172 -2.72 -7.80 17.11
CA LEU A 172 -2.68 -8.24 15.72
C LEU A 172 -3.82 -7.58 14.91
N THR A 173 -3.53 -7.28 13.65
CA THR A 173 -4.60 -6.91 12.73
C THR A 173 -5.57 -8.08 12.54
N SER A 174 -6.81 -7.79 12.16
CA SER A 174 -7.81 -8.84 11.87
C SER A 174 -7.35 -9.79 10.78
N TYR A 175 -6.59 -9.30 9.79
CA TYR A 175 -5.96 -10.12 8.76
C TYR A 175 -4.98 -11.11 9.38
N THR A 176 -4.03 -10.63 10.19
CA THR A 176 -2.98 -11.47 10.79
C THR A 176 -3.57 -12.55 11.68
N GLN A 177 -4.60 -12.21 12.48
CA GLN A 177 -5.32 -13.20 13.30
C GLN A 177 -5.97 -14.28 12.44
N LYS A 178 -6.71 -13.88 11.40
CA LYS A 178 -7.49 -14.80 10.58
C LYS A 178 -6.63 -15.67 9.67
N TYR A 179 -5.54 -15.12 9.16
CA TYR A 179 -4.70 -15.74 8.13
C TYR A 179 -3.25 -15.91 8.58
N PHE A 180 -3.03 -16.29 9.84
CA PHE A 180 -1.69 -16.31 10.45
C PHE A 180 -0.68 -17.16 9.69
N LYS A 181 -1.09 -18.32 9.14
CA LYS A 181 -0.21 -19.17 8.33
C LYS A 181 0.23 -18.49 7.04
N TYR A 182 -0.69 -17.79 6.36
CA TYR A 182 -0.37 -17.00 5.17
C TYR A 182 0.51 -15.80 5.51
N TYR A 183 0.22 -15.13 6.62
CA TYR A 183 1.07 -14.05 7.12
C TYR A 183 2.51 -14.53 7.30
N LYS A 184 2.74 -15.64 8.00
CA LYS A 184 4.08 -16.21 8.17
C LYS A 184 4.72 -16.64 6.86
N HIS A 185 3.96 -17.21 5.94
CA HIS A 185 4.45 -17.61 4.61
C HIS A 185 4.96 -16.44 3.79
N GLY A 186 4.34 -15.26 3.92
CA GLY A 186 4.72 -14.06 3.19
C GLY A 186 5.80 -13.21 3.86
N ILE A 187 6.22 -13.50 5.10
CA ILE A 187 7.27 -12.72 5.79
C ILE A 187 8.56 -12.60 4.97
N PRO A 188 9.12 -13.66 4.35
CA PRO A 188 10.35 -13.55 3.56
C PRO A 188 10.26 -12.54 2.41
N PHE A 189 9.08 -12.37 1.80
CA PHE A 189 8.85 -11.33 0.80
C PHE A 189 8.92 -9.92 1.40
N ILE A 190 8.37 -9.72 2.60
CA ILE A 190 8.43 -8.43 3.31
C ILE A 190 9.86 -8.12 3.74
N GLU A 191 10.59 -9.12 4.21
CA GLU A 191 12.00 -8.98 4.58
C GLU A 191 12.86 -8.58 3.38
N GLU A 192 12.56 -9.10 2.18
CA GLU A 192 13.28 -8.71 0.96
C GLU A 192 12.97 -7.27 0.54
N ILE A 193 11.73 -6.81 0.69
CA ILE A 193 11.40 -5.38 0.51
C ILE A 193 12.19 -4.52 1.50
N ASN A 194 12.31 -4.97 2.74
CA ASN A 194 13.11 -4.29 3.76
C ASN A 194 14.60 -4.24 3.39
N ASN A 195 15.17 -5.31 2.84
CA ASN A 195 16.55 -5.35 2.35
C ASN A 195 16.76 -4.38 1.18
N ALA A 196 15.80 -4.34 0.25
CA ALA A 196 15.81 -3.38 -0.84
C ALA A 196 15.76 -1.93 -0.32
N PHE A 197 14.91 -1.63 0.65
CA PHE A 197 14.85 -0.32 1.29
C PHE A 197 16.18 0.07 1.93
N LYS A 198 16.79 -0.85 2.69
CA LYS A 198 18.11 -0.65 3.30
C LYS A 198 19.20 -0.32 2.27
N THR A 199 19.18 -0.98 1.13
CA THR A 199 20.12 -0.76 0.04
C THR A 199 19.88 0.57 -0.68
N LEU A 200 18.62 0.89 -0.98
CA LEU A 200 18.25 2.07 -1.78
C LEU A 200 18.42 3.39 -1.02
N ILE A 201 18.08 3.43 0.26
CA ILE A 201 18.02 4.67 1.06
C ILE A 201 18.55 4.39 2.48
N PRO A 202 19.85 4.06 2.64
CA PRO A 202 20.42 3.54 3.89
C PRO A 202 20.24 4.46 5.09
N ASP A 203 20.36 5.77 4.91
CA ASP A 203 20.27 6.72 6.01
C ASP A 203 18.84 6.84 6.55
N ASN A 204 17.85 6.94 5.67
CA ASN A 204 16.45 6.95 6.09
C ASN A 204 16.02 5.60 6.65
N TYR A 205 16.49 4.50 6.04
CA TYR A 205 16.30 3.15 6.59
C TYR A 205 16.80 3.05 8.03
N LYS A 206 18.03 3.48 8.29
CA LYS A 206 18.63 3.44 9.63
C LYS A 206 17.80 4.19 10.67
N GLN A 207 17.28 5.36 10.31
CA GLN A 207 16.41 6.15 11.18
C GLN A 207 15.08 5.43 11.43
N GLN A 208 14.43 4.95 10.39
CA GLN A 208 13.14 4.27 10.48
C GLN A 208 13.26 2.93 11.24
N TYR A 209 14.29 2.14 10.95
CA TYR A 209 14.59 0.90 11.66
C TYR A 209 14.85 1.13 13.15
N LYS A 210 15.58 2.19 13.52
CA LYS A 210 15.81 2.56 14.93
C LYS A 210 14.50 2.79 15.68
N VAL A 211 13.53 3.44 15.05
CA VAL A 211 12.20 3.65 15.64
C VAL A 211 11.43 2.33 15.78
N ALA A 212 11.48 1.47 14.77
CA ALA A 212 10.84 0.16 14.82
C ALA A 212 11.48 -0.75 15.89
N ALA A 213 12.81 -0.83 15.93
CA ALA A 213 13.56 -1.64 16.88
C ALA A 213 13.40 -1.20 18.34
N ALA A 214 13.05 0.06 18.59
CA ALA A 214 12.72 0.53 19.94
C ALA A 214 11.40 -0.08 20.48
N LYS A 215 10.59 -0.67 19.61
CA LYS A 215 9.31 -1.32 19.95
C LYS A 215 9.16 -2.64 19.20
N PRO A 216 9.98 -3.66 19.51
CA PRO A 216 10.07 -4.90 18.72
C PRO A 216 8.76 -5.69 18.66
N MET A 217 7.85 -5.49 19.62
CA MET A 217 6.51 -6.11 19.60
C MET A 217 5.63 -5.65 18.43
N TYR A 218 6.00 -4.57 17.75
CA TYR A 218 5.29 -4.09 16.56
C TYR A 218 5.98 -4.48 15.25
N GLN A 219 7.19 -5.03 15.29
CA GLN A 219 7.93 -5.34 14.07
C GLN A 219 7.39 -6.59 13.38
N ILE A 220 7.33 -6.55 12.05
CA ILE A 220 7.12 -7.73 11.22
C ILE A 220 8.49 -8.35 10.97
N GLY A 221 8.79 -9.48 11.60
CA GLY A 221 10.14 -10.03 11.56
C GLY A 221 11.18 -9.02 12.06
N ASP A 222 12.34 -9.01 11.46
CA ASP A 222 13.41 -8.01 11.72
C ASP A 222 13.40 -6.90 10.66
N THR A 223 12.28 -6.18 10.54
CA THR A 223 12.09 -5.15 9.51
C THR A 223 11.79 -3.78 10.11
N ALA A 224 11.90 -2.73 9.29
CA ALA A 224 11.46 -1.38 9.65
C ALA A 224 9.92 -1.21 9.60
N PHE A 225 9.16 -2.29 9.44
CA PHE A 225 7.71 -2.24 9.22
C PHE A 225 6.92 -2.84 10.39
N SER A 226 5.87 -2.14 10.80
CA SER A 226 4.90 -2.62 11.80
C SER A 226 3.62 -3.14 11.15
N SER A 227 3.28 -2.61 9.99
CA SER A 227 2.13 -3.04 9.21
C SER A 227 2.41 -2.92 7.71
N VAL A 228 1.77 -3.77 6.93
CA VAL A 228 1.82 -3.74 5.46
C VAL A 228 0.41 -3.77 4.93
N THR A 229 0.10 -2.87 4.01
CA THR A 229 -1.18 -2.86 3.31
C THR A 229 -1.09 -3.67 2.03
N ILE A 230 -2.02 -4.57 1.84
CA ILE A 230 -2.16 -5.38 0.63
C ILE A 230 -3.36 -4.87 -0.14
N ASN A 231 -3.14 -4.42 -1.36
CA ASN A 231 -4.18 -4.03 -2.30
C ASN A 231 -4.22 -5.03 -3.46
N ARG A 232 -5.38 -5.59 -3.76
CA ARG A 232 -5.56 -6.51 -4.89
C ARG A 232 -6.50 -5.92 -5.92
N ASN A 233 -5.98 -5.66 -7.13
CA ASN A 233 -6.76 -5.11 -8.24
C ASN A 233 -7.60 -3.91 -7.78
N PHE A 234 -7.00 -3.04 -7.00
CA PHE A 234 -7.65 -1.91 -6.37
C PHE A 234 -6.97 -0.61 -6.82
N ARG A 235 -7.70 0.20 -7.58
CA ARG A 235 -7.28 1.56 -7.92
C ARG A 235 -7.45 2.45 -6.71
N THR A 236 -6.35 2.92 -6.13
CA THR A 236 -6.40 3.90 -5.05
C THR A 236 -6.67 5.30 -5.60
N ALA A 237 -7.52 6.06 -4.90
CA ALA A 237 -7.66 7.49 -5.12
C ALA A 237 -6.55 8.26 -4.40
N LEU A 238 -6.41 9.54 -4.70
CA LEU A 238 -5.44 10.41 -4.04
C LEU A 238 -5.69 10.40 -2.53
N HIS A 239 -4.66 10.08 -1.78
CA HIS A 239 -4.69 10.04 -0.31
C HIS A 239 -3.30 10.26 0.28
N GLN A 240 -3.27 10.52 1.55
CA GLN A 240 -2.06 10.51 2.36
C GLN A 240 -2.20 9.43 3.43
N ASP A 241 -1.18 8.59 3.58
CA ASP A 241 -1.14 7.59 4.65
C ASP A 241 -0.89 8.26 5.99
N ALA A 242 -1.87 8.16 6.90
CA ALA A 242 -1.87 8.91 8.15
C ALA A 242 -0.96 8.35 9.25
N GLY A 243 -0.52 7.11 9.11
CA GLY A 243 0.27 6.39 10.12
C GLY A 243 1.76 6.27 9.82
N ASP A 244 2.20 6.76 8.68
CA ASP A 244 3.57 6.60 8.22
C ASP A 244 4.56 7.50 9.00
N PHE A 245 5.77 7.00 9.17
CA PHE A 245 6.86 7.76 9.76
C PHE A 245 7.25 8.92 8.84
N ARG A 246 6.96 10.15 9.24
CA ARG A 246 7.06 11.36 8.40
C ARG A 246 8.47 11.65 7.87
N GLN A 247 9.51 11.23 8.56
CA GLN A 247 10.91 11.41 8.17
C GLN A 247 11.43 10.23 7.34
N GLY A 248 10.62 9.19 7.15
CA GLY A 248 10.96 7.99 6.42
C GLY A 248 10.46 7.98 4.98
N PHE A 249 10.48 6.79 4.39
CA PHE A 249 9.93 6.53 3.08
C PHE A 249 8.94 5.36 3.15
N GLY A 250 7.82 5.50 2.47
CA GLY A 250 6.93 4.39 2.18
C GLY A 250 7.55 3.45 1.15
N ASN A 251 7.29 2.16 1.30
CA ASN A 251 7.78 1.14 0.37
C ASN A 251 6.59 0.54 -0.38
N LEU A 252 6.58 0.66 -1.69
CA LEU A 252 5.56 0.11 -2.57
C LEU A 252 6.17 -1.01 -3.40
N SER A 253 5.54 -2.16 -3.40
CA SER A 253 5.93 -3.29 -4.24
C SER A 253 4.73 -3.79 -5.03
N VAL A 254 4.93 -4.01 -6.32
CA VAL A 254 3.90 -4.54 -7.21
C VAL A 254 4.24 -5.98 -7.54
N ILE A 255 3.28 -6.89 -7.31
CA ILE A 255 3.36 -8.29 -7.74
C ILE A 255 2.48 -8.43 -8.97
N GLU A 256 3.11 -8.52 -10.12
CA GLU A 256 2.42 -8.64 -11.40
C GLU A 256 2.13 -10.10 -11.76
N ARG A 257 0.91 -10.37 -12.21
CA ARG A 257 0.53 -11.65 -12.82
C ARG A 257 -0.57 -11.45 -13.84
N GLY A 258 -0.40 -12.11 -14.98
CA GLY A 258 -1.36 -12.02 -16.09
C GLY A 258 -1.29 -10.66 -16.80
N LYS A 259 -2.32 -10.37 -17.60
CA LYS A 259 -2.45 -9.10 -18.33
C LYS A 259 -3.31 -8.12 -17.52
N TYR A 260 -2.87 -6.90 -17.39
CA TYR A 260 -3.61 -5.82 -16.75
C TYR A 260 -3.34 -4.48 -17.45
N HIS A 261 -4.15 -3.48 -17.13
CA HIS A 261 -3.98 -2.11 -17.59
C HIS A 261 -3.88 -1.17 -16.40
N GLY A 262 -3.03 -0.15 -16.49
CA GLY A 262 -2.80 0.81 -15.41
C GLY A 262 -1.82 0.26 -14.37
N GLY A 263 -2.10 0.50 -13.08
CA GLY A 263 -1.20 0.12 -11.99
C GLY A 263 -0.09 1.14 -11.73
N TYR A 264 -0.16 2.31 -12.38
CA TYR A 264 0.80 3.40 -12.18
C TYR A 264 0.67 3.98 -10.78
N THR A 265 1.82 4.24 -10.14
CA THR A 265 1.89 5.06 -8.94
C THR A 265 2.07 6.51 -9.36
N MET A 266 1.17 7.37 -8.92
CA MET A 266 1.17 8.78 -9.31
C MET A 266 1.46 9.68 -8.11
N PHE A 267 2.38 10.61 -8.32
CA PHE A 267 2.69 11.71 -7.41
C PHE A 267 2.34 13.02 -8.11
N PRO A 268 1.26 13.71 -7.73
CA PRO A 268 0.79 14.91 -8.42
C PRO A 268 1.58 16.18 -8.07
N GLN A 269 2.62 16.07 -7.25
CA GLN A 269 3.49 17.18 -6.84
C GLN A 269 4.47 17.57 -7.90
#